data_1366a24d90ed84a729c17035d1b50957
#
_entry.id   1366a24d90ed84a729c17035d1b50957
#
_cell.length_a   1.000
_cell.length_b   1.000
_cell.length_c   1.000
_cell.angle_alpha   90.00
_cell.angle_beta   90.00
_cell.angle_gamma   90.00
#
_symmetry.space_group_name_H-M   'P 1'
#
loop_
_entity.id
_entity.type
_entity.pdbx_description
1 polymer ?
#
loop_
_entity_poly.entity_id
_entity_poly.type
_entity_poly.pdbx_seq_one_letter_code
_entity_poly.pdbx_strand_id
1 'polypeptide(L)'
;MDSISNLAFAYGYFGGGILLVFHLALLMGTDYATWAMQFAMASSGIWWYGFALLTFKWVPEPPIENEIESMGVVDSARLAFKEIKKTLSELDKFRTLFIYMLAYFFFIDGINSVTALGGVFGATVLGITTFDLIVTILAIQFVAAPAAIGFTKLAEIWSTKKALTFSLVGWVLLCFAALSFAPLALEAHDDHDILYEWDEESSVYNVHISWYAHDIAQTFDFGDGQFDEQDWASTYSHLLPVETDEKIGTQKWSYGDEESTPEIFVLTNVVDSELIELFSSMAESRFSASVQGGSLDGELTVGTDHPTSLGDGVLDVIPETVREKVWAPLGLTVGLQFLLLGCGMGTLLGGSQGLARSLFGQMVPETRSAEFFGFFGFFGKVAALIGPLLYGTMTVMYDSRVGVLSISILILIGALMMKLVDVDQGRIDAQAEDARNRGLTADNE
;
A
#
# COMPACT_ATOMS: atom_id res chain seq x y z
N MET A 1 11.71 25.26 9.76
CA MET A 1 10.84 24.65 8.73
C MET A 1 10.57 23.17 8.97
N ASP A 2 11.59 22.36 9.27
CA ASP A 2 11.45 20.90 9.49
C ASP A 2 10.41 20.56 10.56
N SER A 3 10.48 21.23 11.71
CA SER A 3 9.54 21.00 12.83
C SER A 3 8.07 21.28 12.43
N ILE A 4 7.80 22.39 11.74
CA ILE A 4 6.43 22.75 11.34
C ILE A 4 5.90 21.75 10.30
N SER A 5 6.72 21.43 9.29
CA SER A 5 6.33 20.50 8.23
C SER A 5 6.05 19.10 8.76
N ASN A 6 6.98 18.54 9.55
CA ASN A 6 6.85 17.20 10.09
C ASN A 6 5.73 17.09 11.13
N LEU A 7 5.54 18.14 11.96
CA LEU A 7 4.44 18.15 12.94
C LEU A 7 3.07 18.15 12.25
N ALA A 8 2.93 18.89 11.14
CA ALA A 8 1.70 18.85 10.34
C ALA A 8 1.40 17.44 9.81
N PHE A 9 2.40 16.73 9.31
CA PHE A 9 2.25 15.33 8.91
C PHE A 9 1.94 14.40 10.08
N ALA A 10 2.62 14.59 11.24
CA ALA A 10 2.35 13.80 12.45
C ALA A 10 0.89 13.93 12.91
N TYR A 11 0.35 15.15 12.94
CA TYR A 11 -1.07 15.37 13.26
C TYR A 11 -2.00 14.74 12.22
N GLY A 12 -1.62 14.80 10.93
CA GLY A 12 -2.38 14.16 9.84
C GLY A 12 -2.47 12.64 10.02
N TYR A 13 -1.35 11.98 10.29
CA TYR A 13 -1.30 10.55 10.56
C TYR A 13 -2.09 10.17 11.81
N PHE A 14 -1.93 10.91 12.89
CA PHE A 14 -2.66 10.65 14.13
C PHE A 14 -4.18 10.83 13.95
N GLY A 15 -4.61 11.89 13.26
CA GLY A 15 -6.02 12.14 12.96
C GLY A 15 -6.62 11.05 12.05
N GLY A 16 -5.90 10.64 11.01
CA GLY A 16 -6.27 9.52 10.14
C GLY A 16 -6.35 8.19 10.89
N GLY A 17 -5.38 7.95 11.79
CA GLY A 17 -5.36 6.75 12.64
C GLY A 17 -6.57 6.66 13.56
N ILE A 18 -6.96 7.77 14.23
CA ILE A 18 -8.17 7.80 15.08
C ILE A 18 -9.43 7.46 14.28
N LEU A 19 -9.58 8.05 13.09
CA LEU A 19 -10.73 7.78 12.23
C LEU A 19 -10.76 6.31 11.80
N LEU A 20 -9.60 5.75 11.45
CA LEU A 20 -9.48 4.36 11.03
C LEU A 20 -9.80 3.39 12.19
N VAL A 21 -9.39 3.68 13.42
CA VAL A 21 -9.79 2.89 14.62
C VAL A 21 -11.32 2.87 14.77
N PHE A 22 -11.95 4.04 14.60
CA PHE A 22 -13.41 4.13 14.66
C PHE A 22 -14.08 3.28 13.56
N HIS A 23 -13.56 3.35 12.33
CA HIS A 23 -14.08 2.54 11.22
C HIS A 23 -13.86 1.04 11.45
N LEU A 24 -12.68 0.64 11.92
CA LEU A 24 -12.41 -0.76 12.24
C LEU A 24 -13.36 -1.29 13.31
N ALA A 25 -13.56 -0.53 14.40
CA ALA A 25 -14.49 -0.91 15.46
C ALA A 25 -15.95 -1.02 14.94
N LEU A 26 -16.34 -0.13 14.01
CA LEU A 26 -17.66 -0.20 13.37
C LEU A 26 -17.78 -1.45 12.49
N LEU A 27 -16.78 -1.72 11.64
CA LEU A 27 -16.79 -2.88 10.73
C LEU A 27 -16.84 -4.18 11.52
N MET A 28 -15.98 -4.33 12.52
CA MET A 28 -15.99 -5.52 13.40
C MET A 28 -17.30 -5.67 14.18
N GLY A 29 -17.88 -4.57 14.66
CA GLY A 29 -19.14 -4.59 15.41
C GLY A 29 -20.38 -4.79 14.54
N THR A 30 -20.26 -4.80 13.23
CA THR A 30 -21.34 -4.99 12.26
C THR A 30 -21.07 -6.13 11.29
N ASP A 31 -20.10 -6.98 11.63
CA ASP A 31 -19.69 -8.14 10.84
C ASP A 31 -19.43 -7.79 9.36
N TYR A 32 -18.67 -6.70 9.15
CA TYR A 32 -18.30 -6.16 7.83
C TYR A 32 -19.51 -5.85 6.92
N ALA A 33 -20.66 -5.52 7.50
CA ALA A 33 -21.87 -5.19 6.75
C ALA A 33 -21.61 -4.10 5.69
N THR A 34 -22.17 -4.26 4.50
CA THR A 34 -21.98 -3.35 3.35
C THR A 34 -22.29 -1.88 3.69
N TRP A 35 -23.34 -1.63 4.49
CA TRP A 35 -23.68 -0.26 4.91
C TRP A 35 -22.59 0.38 5.78
N ALA A 36 -21.89 -0.42 6.61
CA ALA A 36 -20.81 0.09 7.47
C ALA A 36 -19.59 0.47 6.64
N MET A 37 -19.25 -0.29 5.59
CA MET A 37 -18.22 0.08 4.62
C MET A 37 -18.57 1.37 3.89
N GLN A 38 -19.81 1.51 3.42
CA GLN A 38 -20.29 2.75 2.76
C GLN A 38 -20.23 3.95 3.72
N PHE A 39 -20.62 3.75 4.99
CA PHE A 39 -20.53 4.79 6.02
C PHE A 39 -19.08 5.18 6.30
N ALA A 40 -18.15 4.22 6.39
CA ALA A 40 -16.73 4.48 6.59
C ALA A 40 -16.16 5.37 5.47
N MET A 41 -16.52 5.10 4.22
CA MET A 41 -16.12 5.93 3.08
C MET A 41 -16.75 7.34 3.14
N ALA A 42 -18.04 7.44 3.38
CA ALA A 42 -18.75 8.72 3.46
C ALA A 42 -18.26 9.59 4.62
N SER A 43 -18.07 9.00 5.81
CA SER A 43 -17.58 9.71 7.01
C SER A 43 -16.16 10.21 6.85
N SER A 44 -15.30 9.52 6.08
CA SER A 44 -13.97 10.00 5.71
C SER A 44 -14.03 11.32 4.92
N GLY A 45 -14.96 11.43 3.98
CA GLY A 45 -15.21 12.67 3.23
C GLY A 45 -15.71 13.80 4.13
N ILE A 46 -16.64 13.52 5.06
CA ILE A 46 -17.17 14.48 6.03
C ILE A 46 -16.05 14.96 6.98
N TRP A 47 -15.21 14.03 7.47
CA TRP A 47 -14.06 14.34 8.30
C TRP A 47 -13.10 15.29 7.61
N TRP A 48 -12.69 14.95 6.37
CA TRP A 48 -11.82 15.80 5.57
C TRP A 48 -12.41 17.19 5.34
N TYR A 49 -13.70 17.27 4.94
CA TYR A 49 -14.39 18.53 4.70
C TYR A 49 -14.50 19.39 5.97
N GLY A 50 -14.79 18.77 7.12
CA GLY A 50 -14.85 19.47 8.40
C GLY A 50 -13.54 20.18 8.75
N PHE A 51 -12.39 19.50 8.58
CA PHE A 51 -11.07 20.11 8.79
C PHE A 51 -10.72 21.17 7.73
N ALA A 52 -11.17 20.99 6.49
CA ALA A 52 -11.01 22.00 5.44
C ALA A 52 -11.73 23.32 5.82
N LEU A 53 -12.95 23.24 6.37
CA LEU A 53 -13.67 24.44 6.86
C LEU A 53 -12.92 25.16 7.99
N LEU A 54 -12.27 24.41 8.91
CA LEU A 54 -11.44 25.03 9.95
C LEU A 54 -10.23 25.74 9.34
N THR A 55 -9.61 25.15 8.32
CA THR A 55 -8.49 25.78 7.61
C THR A 55 -8.93 27.08 6.94
N PHE A 56 -10.04 27.09 6.21
CA PHE A 56 -10.57 28.31 5.59
C PHE A 56 -10.90 29.40 6.61
N LYS A 57 -11.32 29.01 7.81
CA LYS A 57 -11.67 29.99 8.86
C LYS A 57 -10.47 30.57 9.58
N TRP A 58 -9.42 29.79 9.82
CA TRP A 58 -8.33 30.15 10.72
C TRP A 58 -7.02 30.50 10.04
N VAL A 59 -6.84 30.08 8.79
CA VAL A 59 -5.62 30.41 8.01
C VAL A 59 -5.92 31.63 7.15
N PRO A 60 -5.38 32.82 7.48
CA PRO A 60 -5.56 34.02 6.67
C PRO A 60 -4.82 33.84 5.33
N GLU A 61 -5.44 34.29 4.25
CA GLU A 61 -4.76 34.39 2.97
C GLU A 61 -3.67 35.47 3.04
N PRO A 62 -2.46 35.21 2.51
CA PRO A 62 -1.44 36.23 2.43
C PRO A 62 -1.92 37.38 1.53
N PRO A 63 -1.54 38.65 1.83
CA PRO A 63 -1.92 39.80 1.01
C PRO A 63 -1.37 39.58 -0.42
N ILE A 64 -2.22 39.80 -1.41
CA ILE A 64 -1.84 39.73 -2.82
C ILE A 64 -1.13 41.05 -3.14
N GLU A 65 0.19 41.01 -3.35
CA GLU A 65 0.99 42.20 -3.66
C GLU A 65 0.66 42.81 -5.04
N ASN A 66 0.17 41.98 -5.97
CA ASN A 66 -0.29 42.40 -7.31
C ASN A 66 -1.69 41.84 -7.54
N GLU A 67 -2.73 42.64 -7.33
CA GLU A 67 -4.10 42.27 -7.68
C GLU A 67 -4.21 42.08 -9.20
N ILE A 68 -4.44 40.87 -9.62
CA ILE A 68 -4.82 40.56 -11.00
C ILE A 68 -6.34 40.71 -11.08
N GLU A 69 -6.81 41.54 -12.03
CA GLU A 69 -8.24 41.69 -12.28
C GLU A 69 -8.90 40.28 -12.44
N SER A 70 -10.13 40.15 -11.92
CA SER A 70 -10.86 38.88 -11.97
C SER A 70 -11.00 38.41 -13.43
N MET A 71 -10.31 37.32 -13.76
CA MET A 71 -10.30 36.74 -15.09
C MET A 71 -11.24 35.55 -15.16
N GLY A 72 -11.76 35.28 -16.35
CA GLY A 72 -12.49 34.05 -16.63
C GLY A 72 -11.62 32.80 -16.48
N VAL A 73 -12.22 31.64 -16.25
CA VAL A 73 -11.52 30.34 -16.02
C VAL A 73 -10.50 30.02 -17.12
N VAL A 74 -10.85 30.32 -18.38
CA VAL A 74 -9.97 30.05 -19.54
C VAL A 74 -8.76 30.97 -19.56
N ASP A 75 -8.92 32.26 -19.21
CA ASP A 75 -7.83 33.22 -19.17
C ASP A 75 -6.94 32.99 -17.97
N SER A 76 -7.50 32.58 -16.84
CA SER A 76 -6.75 32.12 -15.65
C SER A 76 -5.89 30.88 -15.98
N ALA A 77 -6.44 29.91 -16.70
CA ALA A 77 -5.69 28.74 -17.16
C ALA A 77 -4.56 29.14 -18.13
N ARG A 78 -4.84 30.02 -19.09
CA ARG A 78 -3.81 30.52 -20.03
C ARG A 78 -2.69 31.28 -19.32
N LEU A 79 -3.04 32.10 -18.33
CA LEU A 79 -2.07 32.78 -17.49
C LEU A 79 -1.22 31.79 -16.70
N ALA A 80 -1.83 30.79 -16.06
CA ALA A 80 -1.13 29.75 -15.33
C ALA A 80 -0.12 29.01 -16.24
N PHE A 81 -0.54 28.59 -17.44
CA PHE A 81 0.38 27.98 -18.41
C PHE A 81 1.53 28.91 -18.85
N LYS A 82 1.24 30.20 -18.98
CA LYS A 82 2.27 31.20 -19.33
C LYS A 82 3.30 31.35 -18.20
N GLU A 83 2.84 31.44 -16.96
CA GLU A 83 3.74 31.53 -15.80
C GLU A 83 4.54 30.24 -15.62
N ILE A 84 3.93 29.06 -15.79
CA ILE A 84 4.62 27.77 -15.81
C ILE A 84 5.76 27.78 -16.85
N LYS A 85 5.44 28.19 -18.08
CA LYS A 85 6.46 28.26 -19.17
C LYS A 85 7.58 29.25 -18.85
N LYS A 86 7.26 30.39 -18.23
CA LYS A 86 8.23 31.40 -17.81
C LYS A 86 9.16 30.81 -16.74
N THR A 87 8.62 30.19 -15.69
CA THR A 87 9.41 29.57 -14.62
C THR A 87 10.31 28.46 -15.15
N LEU A 88 9.81 27.65 -16.08
CA LEU A 88 10.63 26.65 -16.78
C LEU A 88 11.73 27.30 -17.67
N SER A 89 11.54 28.50 -18.16
CA SER A 89 12.59 29.21 -18.90
C SER A 89 13.67 29.84 -17.99
N GLU A 90 13.43 29.90 -16.68
CA GLU A 90 14.36 30.39 -15.66
C GLU A 90 15.17 29.28 -14.98
N LEU A 91 15.25 28.08 -15.60
CA LEU A 91 15.98 26.92 -15.09
C LEU A 91 17.42 27.25 -14.65
N ASP A 92 18.09 28.11 -15.40
CA ASP A 92 19.47 28.47 -15.12
C ASP A 92 19.63 29.30 -13.84
N LYS A 93 18.62 30.10 -13.48
CA LYS A 93 18.62 30.91 -12.26
C LYS A 93 18.41 30.07 -11.00
N PHE A 94 17.62 29.01 -11.11
CA PHE A 94 17.22 28.14 -9.99
C PHE A 94 17.67 26.70 -10.22
N ARG A 95 18.84 26.52 -10.80
CA ARG A 95 19.33 25.20 -11.21
C ARG A 95 19.28 24.17 -10.09
N THR A 96 19.69 24.54 -8.89
CA THR A 96 19.69 23.64 -7.73
C THR A 96 18.27 23.22 -7.33
N LEU A 97 17.32 24.17 -7.33
CA LEU A 97 15.92 23.91 -7.01
C LEU A 97 15.29 22.96 -8.05
N PHE A 98 15.57 23.13 -9.34
CA PHE A 98 15.07 22.25 -10.39
C PHE A 98 15.70 20.85 -10.33
N ILE A 99 16.99 20.72 -10.01
CA ILE A 99 17.62 19.40 -9.75
C ILE A 99 16.92 18.72 -8.58
N TYR A 100 16.60 19.46 -7.52
CA TYR A 100 15.84 18.92 -6.40
C TYR A 100 14.44 18.49 -6.82
N MET A 101 13.72 19.29 -7.60
CA MET A 101 12.38 18.95 -8.07
C MET A 101 12.38 17.67 -8.93
N LEU A 102 13.42 17.50 -9.76
CA LEU A 102 13.57 16.28 -10.55
C LEU A 102 13.92 15.06 -9.66
N ALA A 103 14.76 15.24 -8.65
CA ALA A 103 15.01 14.20 -7.64
C ALA A 103 13.73 13.85 -6.87
N TYR A 104 12.98 14.89 -6.46
CA TYR A 104 11.68 14.75 -5.80
C TYR A 104 10.70 13.97 -6.65
N PHE A 105 10.58 14.30 -7.94
CA PHE A 105 9.71 13.61 -8.87
C PHE A 105 9.96 12.10 -8.86
N PHE A 106 11.20 11.67 -8.98
CA PHE A 106 11.53 10.24 -8.99
C PHE A 106 11.28 9.57 -7.65
N PHE A 107 11.76 10.13 -6.54
CA PHE A 107 11.61 9.42 -5.28
C PHE A 107 10.18 9.46 -4.74
N ILE A 108 9.40 10.53 -5.00
CA ILE A 108 8.03 10.59 -4.53
C ILE A 108 7.10 9.70 -5.37
N ASP A 109 7.39 9.51 -6.67
CA ASP A 109 6.72 8.53 -7.51
C ASP A 109 6.89 7.11 -6.94
N GLY A 110 8.12 6.74 -6.64
CA GLY A 110 8.39 5.44 -6.03
C GLY A 110 7.72 5.28 -4.67
N ILE A 111 7.79 6.28 -3.77
CA ILE A 111 7.15 6.23 -2.44
C ILE A 111 5.63 6.13 -2.56
N ASN A 112 5.00 6.95 -3.42
CA ASN A 112 3.55 6.90 -3.64
C ASN A 112 3.13 5.54 -4.21
N SER A 113 3.92 4.97 -5.13
CA SER A 113 3.65 3.67 -5.73
C SER A 113 3.76 2.53 -4.73
N VAL A 114 4.81 2.48 -3.90
CA VAL A 114 4.92 1.49 -2.83
C VAL A 114 3.75 1.60 -1.86
N THR A 115 3.35 2.83 -1.51
CA THR A 115 2.24 3.07 -0.57
C THR A 115 0.90 2.65 -1.16
N ALA A 116 0.66 2.92 -2.45
CA ALA A 116 -0.60 2.59 -3.12
C ALA A 116 -0.71 1.10 -3.46
N LEU A 117 0.40 0.47 -3.87
CA LEU A 117 0.42 -0.92 -4.35
C LEU A 117 0.77 -1.93 -3.25
N GLY A 118 1.23 -1.46 -2.09
CA GLY A 118 1.59 -2.36 -0.98
C GLY A 118 0.44 -3.26 -0.52
N GLY A 119 -0.79 -2.73 -0.48
CA GLY A 119 -1.98 -3.53 -0.16
C GLY A 119 -2.29 -4.57 -1.24
N VAL A 120 -2.18 -4.20 -2.52
CA VAL A 120 -2.37 -5.13 -3.64
C VAL A 120 -1.33 -6.26 -3.57
N PHE A 121 -0.05 -5.92 -3.39
CA PHE A 121 1.01 -6.91 -3.22
C PHE A 121 0.75 -7.85 -2.03
N GLY A 122 0.32 -7.30 -0.90
CA GLY A 122 -0.05 -8.08 0.28
C GLY A 122 -1.18 -9.07 -0.01
N ALA A 123 -2.25 -8.62 -0.64
CA ALA A 123 -3.39 -9.48 -0.94
C ALA A 123 -3.07 -10.53 -2.03
N THR A 124 -2.43 -10.12 -3.15
CA THR A 124 -2.26 -11.03 -4.32
C THR A 124 -1.04 -11.94 -4.21
N VAL A 125 0.06 -11.48 -3.58
CA VAL A 125 1.32 -12.24 -3.52
C VAL A 125 1.51 -12.94 -2.18
N LEU A 126 1.06 -12.30 -1.10
CA LEU A 126 1.23 -12.83 0.24
C LEU A 126 -0.05 -13.46 0.79
N GLY A 127 -1.20 -13.28 0.14
CA GLY A 127 -2.48 -13.80 0.58
C GLY A 127 -2.88 -13.32 1.98
N ILE A 128 -2.56 -12.06 2.32
CA ILE A 128 -2.96 -11.50 3.62
C ILE A 128 -4.46 -11.24 3.68
N THR A 129 -5.04 -11.45 4.85
CA THR A 129 -6.45 -11.19 5.08
C THR A 129 -6.77 -9.69 5.07
N THR A 130 -8.03 -9.34 4.80
CA THR A 130 -8.52 -7.95 4.92
C THR A 130 -8.28 -7.39 6.31
N PHE A 131 -8.42 -8.21 7.34
CA PHE A 131 -8.13 -7.83 8.73
C PHE A 131 -6.66 -7.43 8.92
N ASP A 132 -5.71 -8.28 8.48
CA ASP A 132 -4.28 -8.00 8.56
C ASP A 132 -3.89 -6.73 7.80
N LEU A 133 -4.52 -6.51 6.63
CA LEU A 133 -4.32 -5.31 5.84
C LEU A 133 -4.77 -4.05 6.61
N ILE A 134 -5.97 -4.07 7.20
CA ILE A 134 -6.50 -2.93 7.97
C ILE A 134 -5.63 -2.66 9.20
N VAL A 135 -5.25 -3.71 9.93
CA VAL A 135 -4.36 -3.59 11.11
C VAL A 135 -3.00 -3.01 10.69
N THR A 136 -2.45 -3.44 9.56
CA THR A 136 -1.19 -2.91 9.04
C THR A 136 -1.30 -1.44 8.65
N ILE A 137 -2.36 -1.03 7.95
CA ILE A 137 -2.61 0.38 7.61
C ILE A 137 -2.72 1.23 8.88
N LEU A 138 -3.40 0.71 9.90
CA LEU A 138 -3.51 1.37 11.20
C LEU A 138 -2.14 1.53 11.87
N ALA A 139 -1.33 0.48 11.88
CA ALA A 139 0.03 0.51 12.42
C ALA A 139 0.91 1.54 11.69
N ILE A 140 0.81 1.61 10.35
CA ILE A 140 1.51 2.64 9.55
C ILE A 140 1.21 4.04 10.09
N GLN A 141 -0.05 4.38 10.35
CA GLN A 141 -0.45 5.70 10.82
C GLN A 141 0.14 6.02 12.20
N PHE A 142 0.02 5.07 13.14
CA PHE A 142 0.51 5.27 14.50
C PHE A 142 2.04 5.27 14.61
N VAL A 143 2.74 4.57 13.73
CA VAL A 143 4.20 4.58 13.65
C VAL A 143 4.71 5.84 12.93
N ALA A 144 4.02 6.28 11.86
CA ALA A 144 4.44 7.44 11.08
C ALA A 144 4.40 8.76 11.90
N ALA A 145 3.44 8.90 12.80
CA ALA A 145 3.30 10.11 13.62
C ALA A 145 4.54 10.36 14.53
N PRO A 146 4.97 9.43 15.40
CA PRO A 146 6.18 9.63 16.21
C PRO A 146 7.46 9.62 15.35
N ALA A 147 7.49 8.86 14.24
CA ALA A 147 8.61 8.84 13.31
C ALA A 147 8.85 10.22 12.68
N ALA A 148 7.81 10.94 12.30
CA ALA A 148 7.93 12.30 11.77
C ALA A 148 8.62 13.25 12.77
N ILE A 149 8.30 13.13 14.06
CA ILE A 149 8.95 13.89 15.14
C ILE A 149 10.42 13.43 15.29
N GLY A 150 10.67 12.13 15.25
CA GLY A 150 12.02 11.56 15.32
C GLY A 150 12.92 12.05 14.18
N PHE A 151 12.41 12.07 12.95
CA PHE A 151 13.13 12.59 11.79
C PHE A 151 13.39 14.11 11.85
N THR A 152 12.52 14.89 12.53
CA THR A 152 12.82 16.30 12.82
C THR A 152 14.08 16.43 13.63
N LYS A 153 14.19 15.68 14.74
CA LYS A 153 15.40 15.67 15.57
C LYS A 153 16.63 15.20 14.82
N LEU A 154 16.45 14.19 13.95
CA LEU A 154 17.56 13.70 13.10
C LEU A 154 18.03 14.78 12.12
N ALA A 155 17.11 15.55 11.55
CA ALA A 155 17.41 16.67 10.67
C ALA A 155 18.15 17.82 11.40
N GLU A 156 17.81 18.08 12.66
CA GLU A 156 18.52 19.04 13.52
C GLU A 156 19.97 18.63 13.79
N ILE A 157 20.22 17.31 14.01
CA ILE A 157 21.55 16.78 14.30
C ILE A 157 22.41 16.67 13.03
N TRP A 158 21.86 16.24 11.91
CA TRP A 158 22.63 15.95 10.69
C TRP A 158 22.51 17.04 9.62
N SER A 159 21.35 17.34 9.19
CA SER A 159 20.76 18.32 8.27
C SER A 159 19.55 17.71 7.59
N THR A 160 18.63 18.54 7.14
CA THR A 160 17.40 18.11 6.43
C THR A 160 17.73 17.22 5.22
N LYS A 161 18.73 17.59 4.42
CA LYS A 161 19.18 16.82 3.25
C LYS A 161 19.67 15.41 3.64
N LYS A 162 20.51 15.30 4.67
CA LYS A 162 21.06 14.01 5.10
C LYS A 162 19.99 13.11 5.69
N ALA A 163 19.10 13.66 6.52
CA ALA A 163 17.99 12.92 7.11
C ALA A 163 17.00 12.43 6.03
N LEU A 164 16.67 13.26 5.04
CA LEU A 164 15.87 12.85 3.89
C LEU A 164 16.56 11.74 3.09
N THR A 165 17.85 11.90 2.76
CA THR A 165 18.58 10.86 2.01
C THR A 165 18.65 9.55 2.77
N PHE A 166 18.80 9.57 4.09
CA PHE A 166 18.73 8.39 4.94
C PHE A 166 17.36 7.69 4.83
N SER A 167 16.27 8.47 4.88
CA SER A 167 14.92 7.91 4.69
C SER A 167 14.76 7.28 3.29
N LEU A 168 15.28 7.92 2.23
CA LEU A 168 15.21 7.36 0.86
C LEU A 168 15.99 6.06 0.72
N VAL A 169 17.16 5.95 1.34
CA VAL A 169 17.92 4.68 1.39
C VAL A 169 17.12 3.63 2.14
N GLY A 170 16.47 4.01 3.25
CA GLY A 170 15.57 3.12 3.99
C GLY A 170 14.43 2.58 3.12
N TRP A 171 13.81 3.42 2.29
CA TRP A 171 12.78 2.99 1.34
C TRP A 171 13.29 1.96 0.32
N VAL A 172 14.48 2.16 -0.23
CA VAL A 172 15.11 1.18 -1.13
C VAL A 172 15.32 -0.15 -0.41
N LEU A 173 15.87 -0.11 0.80
CA LEU A 173 16.09 -1.32 1.61
C LEU A 173 14.76 -2.01 1.98
N LEU A 174 13.71 -1.24 2.24
CA LEU A 174 12.37 -1.77 2.51
C LEU A 174 11.79 -2.52 1.31
N CYS A 175 11.95 -1.99 0.09
CA CYS A 175 11.55 -2.68 -1.13
C CYS A 175 12.30 -4.02 -1.30
N PHE A 176 13.61 -4.05 -0.98
CA PHE A 176 14.38 -5.30 -0.98
C PHE A 176 13.91 -6.25 0.12
N ALA A 177 13.59 -5.75 1.31
CA ALA A 177 13.04 -6.57 2.39
C ALA A 177 11.69 -7.19 2.02
N ALA A 178 10.83 -6.46 1.28
CA ALA A 178 9.56 -6.97 0.81
C ALA A 178 9.68 -8.22 -0.07
N LEU A 179 10.80 -8.39 -0.79
CA LEU A 179 11.05 -9.58 -1.59
C LEU A 179 11.23 -10.86 -0.75
N SER A 180 11.58 -10.72 0.53
CA SER A 180 11.83 -11.85 1.42
C SER A 180 10.58 -12.44 2.08
N PHE A 181 9.44 -11.77 1.94
CA PHE A 181 8.20 -12.17 2.60
C PHE A 181 7.48 -13.26 1.82
N ALA A 182 7.03 -14.26 2.57
CA ALA A 182 6.23 -15.36 2.05
C ALA A 182 5.41 -15.97 3.18
N PRO A 183 4.20 -16.48 2.89
CA PRO A 183 3.47 -17.33 3.83
C PRO A 183 4.29 -18.55 4.24
N LEU A 184 4.05 -19.06 5.43
CA LEU A 184 4.64 -20.33 5.86
C LEU A 184 4.13 -21.48 4.99
N ALA A 185 4.90 -22.55 4.88
CA ALA A 185 4.45 -23.74 4.20
C ALA A 185 3.26 -24.36 4.93
N LEU A 186 2.32 -24.93 4.19
CA LEU A 186 1.17 -25.64 4.77
C LEU A 186 1.65 -26.98 5.30
N GLU A 187 1.64 -27.18 6.61
CA GLU A 187 2.11 -28.41 7.25
C GLU A 187 0.97 -29.20 7.88
N ALA A 188 -0.01 -28.50 8.47
CA ALA A 188 -1.15 -29.12 9.12
C ALA A 188 -2.40 -29.09 8.24
N HIS A 189 -3.38 -29.93 8.56
CA HIS A 189 -4.69 -29.94 7.90
C HIS A 189 -5.33 -28.56 7.96
N ASP A 190 -5.36 -27.94 9.13
CA ASP A 190 -5.99 -26.64 9.39
C ASP A 190 -5.31 -25.44 8.67
N ASP A 191 -4.09 -25.64 8.11
CA ASP A 191 -3.38 -24.59 7.37
C ASP A 191 -3.92 -24.41 5.95
N HIS A 192 -4.66 -25.41 5.41
CA HIS A 192 -5.22 -25.37 4.06
C HIS A 192 -6.50 -24.53 4.01
N ASP A 193 -6.87 -24.04 2.82
CA ASP A 193 -8.02 -23.17 2.64
C ASP A 193 -9.35 -23.90 2.79
N ILE A 194 -9.46 -25.09 2.17
CA ILE A 194 -10.68 -25.92 2.17
C ILE A 194 -10.39 -27.20 2.90
N LEU A 195 -11.16 -27.43 3.97
CA LEU A 195 -10.98 -28.56 4.88
C LEU A 195 -12.10 -29.57 4.69
N TYR A 196 -11.75 -30.82 4.42
CA TYR A 196 -12.65 -31.95 4.33
C TYR A 196 -12.43 -32.86 5.54
N GLU A 197 -13.41 -32.91 6.44
CA GLU A 197 -13.35 -33.72 7.66
C GLU A 197 -14.35 -34.87 7.59
N TRP A 198 -13.88 -36.11 7.69
CA TRP A 198 -14.75 -37.28 7.68
C TRP A 198 -15.39 -37.50 9.02
N ASP A 199 -16.72 -37.55 9.04
CA ASP A 199 -17.49 -37.98 10.21
C ASP A 199 -17.83 -39.47 10.12
N GLU A 200 -17.24 -40.28 11.01
CA GLU A 200 -17.45 -41.72 11.06
C GLU A 200 -18.89 -42.12 11.45
N GLU A 201 -19.57 -41.29 12.27
CA GLU A 201 -20.93 -41.65 12.77
C GLU A 201 -21.96 -41.48 11.64
N SER A 202 -21.91 -40.43 10.91
CA SER A 202 -22.85 -40.13 9.81
C SER A 202 -22.36 -40.59 8.43
N SER A 203 -21.11 -41.00 8.31
CA SER A 203 -20.46 -41.41 7.04
C SER A 203 -20.57 -40.34 5.97
N VAL A 204 -20.21 -39.10 6.32
CA VAL A 204 -20.23 -37.92 5.45
C VAL A 204 -18.94 -37.12 5.58
N TYR A 205 -18.64 -36.27 4.60
CA TYR A 205 -17.62 -35.23 4.77
C TYR A 205 -18.26 -33.92 5.23
N ASN A 206 -17.73 -33.36 6.31
CA ASN A 206 -17.95 -31.98 6.70
C ASN A 206 -16.92 -31.12 6.01
N VAL A 207 -17.34 -30.11 5.26
CA VAL A 207 -16.45 -29.25 4.48
C VAL A 207 -16.64 -27.82 4.92
N HIS A 208 -15.55 -27.15 5.20
CA HIS A 208 -15.57 -25.74 5.56
C HIS A 208 -14.30 -25.00 5.07
N ILE A 209 -14.39 -23.68 5.02
CA ILE A 209 -13.25 -22.83 4.75
C ILE A 209 -12.52 -22.60 6.08
N SER A 210 -11.21 -22.84 6.08
CA SER A 210 -10.39 -22.65 7.28
C SER A 210 -10.49 -21.20 7.79
N TRP A 211 -10.49 -21.06 9.12
CA TRP A 211 -10.37 -19.72 9.74
C TRP A 211 -9.11 -18.97 9.31
N TYR A 212 -8.05 -19.69 8.94
CA TYR A 212 -6.79 -19.13 8.45
C TYR A 212 -6.73 -19.01 6.93
N ALA A 213 -7.80 -19.39 6.22
CA ALA A 213 -7.86 -19.26 4.78
C ALA A 213 -7.66 -17.79 4.36
N HIS A 214 -7.02 -17.62 3.22
CA HIS A 214 -6.91 -16.32 2.60
C HIS A 214 -8.29 -15.77 2.26
N ASP A 215 -8.49 -14.44 2.33
CA ASP A 215 -9.73 -13.80 1.87
C ASP A 215 -10.11 -14.24 0.44
N ILE A 216 -9.11 -14.59 -0.36
CA ILE A 216 -9.24 -15.11 -1.71
C ILE A 216 -10.05 -16.43 -1.76
N ALA A 217 -9.89 -17.31 -0.77
CA ALA A 217 -10.62 -18.58 -0.70
C ALA A 217 -12.09 -18.41 -0.34
N GLN A 218 -12.50 -17.26 0.18
CA GLN A 218 -13.89 -16.96 0.52
C GLN A 218 -14.72 -16.50 -0.68
N THR A 219 -14.08 -16.19 -1.79
CA THR A 219 -14.73 -15.68 -3.00
C THR A 219 -14.29 -16.51 -4.20
N PHE A 220 -15.20 -17.26 -4.81
CA PHE A 220 -14.97 -18.04 -6.03
C PHE A 220 -15.29 -17.24 -7.30
N ASP A 221 -14.91 -15.95 -7.33
CA ASP A 221 -15.48 -14.99 -8.29
C ASP A 221 -14.43 -14.33 -9.19
N PHE A 222 -13.19 -14.83 -9.20
CA PHE A 222 -12.10 -14.24 -9.97
C PHE A 222 -11.76 -15.08 -11.21
N GLY A 223 -12.17 -14.59 -12.41
CA GLY A 223 -11.55 -15.03 -13.65
C GLY A 223 -10.31 -14.18 -13.92
N ASP A 224 -9.11 -14.76 -13.87
CA ASP A 224 -7.86 -14.10 -14.26
C ASP A 224 -7.48 -14.29 -15.73
N GLY A 225 -8.32 -15.00 -16.49
CA GLY A 225 -8.18 -15.27 -17.91
C GLY A 225 -7.34 -16.50 -18.28
N GLN A 226 -6.67 -17.15 -17.32
CA GLN A 226 -5.97 -18.43 -17.52
C GLN A 226 -6.74 -19.61 -16.92
N PHE A 227 -7.29 -19.43 -15.72
CA PHE A 227 -8.13 -20.40 -15.05
C PHE A 227 -9.52 -19.78 -14.85
N ASP A 228 -10.55 -20.35 -15.51
CA ASP A 228 -11.92 -19.92 -15.33
C ASP A 228 -12.46 -20.48 -14.01
N GLU A 229 -12.21 -19.74 -12.93
CA GLU A 229 -12.58 -20.11 -11.58
C GLU A 229 -14.07 -20.24 -11.40
N GLN A 230 -14.85 -19.41 -12.10
CA GLN A 230 -16.30 -19.42 -12.02
C GLN A 230 -16.90 -20.68 -12.66
N ASP A 231 -16.43 -21.05 -13.83
CA ASP A 231 -16.80 -22.29 -14.51
C ASP A 231 -16.33 -23.53 -13.74
N TRP A 232 -15.12 -23.48 -13.17
CA TRP A 232 -14.58 -24.52 -12.31
C TRP A 232 -15.41 -24.70 -11.03
N ALA A 233 -15.66 -23.62 -10.29
CA ALA A 233 -16.47 -23.65 -9.07
C ALA A 233 -17.93 -24.10 -9.33
N SER A 234 -18.50 -23.71 -10.49
CA SER A 234 -19.81 -24.18 -10.92
C SER A 234 -19.82 -25.68 -11.21
N THR A 235 -18.78 -26.20 -11.86
CA THR A 235 -18.62 -27.62 -12.20
C THR A 235 -18.54 -28.51 -10.95
N TYR A 236 -17.77 -28.07 -9.95
CA TYR A 236 -17.55 -28.79 -8.70
C TYR A 236 -18.38 -28.25 -7.52
N SER A 237 -19.43 -27.48 -7.77
CA SER A 237 -20.25 -26.85 -6.71
C SER A 237 -20.85 -27.83 -5.72
N HIS A 238 -21.05 -29.09 -6.12
CA HIS A 238 -21.54 -30.17 -5.25
C HIS A 238 -20.47 -30.70 -4.27
N LEU A 239 -19.20 -30.37 -4.48
CA LEU A 239 -18.06 -30.76 -3.63
C LEU A 239 -17.42 -29.56 -2.91
N LEU A 240 -17.71 -28.34 -3.33
CA LEU A 240 -17.11 -27.12 -2.79
C LEU A 240 -18.04 -26.42 -1.79
N PRO A 241 -17.52 -25.70 -0.80
CA PRO A 241 -18.30 -24.88 0.14
C PRO A 241 -18.78 -23.57 -0.53
N VAL A 242 -19.54 -23.67 -1.62
CA VAL A 242 -20.10 -22.53 -2.37
C VAL A 242 -21.61 -22.45 -2.18
N GLU A 243 -22.14 -21.23 -2.08
CA GLU A 243 -23.58 -21.00 -2.15
C GLU A 243 -24.04 -21.06 -3.60
N THR A 244 -24.83 -22.07 -3.93
CA THR A 244 -25.52 -22.19 -5.22
C THR A 244 -27.01 -22.17 -5.06
N ASP A 245 -27.75 -21.66 -6.04
CA ASP A 245 -29.21 -21.68 -6.06
C ASP A 245 -29.77 -23.12 -6.12
N GLU A 246 -28.98 -24.06 -6.65
CA GLU A 246 -29.30 -25.49 -6.67
C GLU A 246 -28.35 -26.26 -5.74
N LYS A 247 -28.76 -26.49 -4.50
CA LYS A 247 -28.02 -27.28 -3.50
C LYS A 247 -28.27 -28.76 -3.69
N ILE A 248 -27.67 -29.39 -4.68
CA ILE A 248 -27.73 -30.83 -4.86
C ILE A 248 -26.53 -31.45 -4.15
N GLY A 249 -26.78 -32.10 -2.99
CA GLY A 249 -25.77 -32.90 -2.28
C GLY A 249 -25.04 -32.20 -1.13
N THR A 250 -25.14 -30.88 -1.01
CA THR A 250 -24.57 -30.12 0.11
C THR A 250 -25.66 -29.61 1.04
N GLN A 251 -25.50 -29.79 2.34
CA GLN A 251 -26.34 -29.15 3.36
C GLN A 251 -25.47 -28.19 4.16
N LYS A 252 -25.94 -26.95 4.28
CA LYS A 252 -25.28 -25.93 5.09
C LYS A 252 -25.65 -26.14 6.56
N TRP A 253 -24.65 -26.26 7.41
CA TRP A 253 -24.81 -26.36 8.85
C TRP A 253 -24.10 -25.21 9.53
N SER A 254 -24.78 -24.56 10.46
CA SER A 254 -24.18 -23.60 11.38
C SER A 254 -23.99 -24.31 12.74
N TYR A 255 -22.76 -24.33 13.24
CA TYR A 255 -22.43 -24.98 14.52
C TYR A 255 -22.08 -23.89 15.55
N GLY A 256 -22.89 -23.78 16.62
CA GLY A 256 -22.69 -22.80 17.69
C GLY A 256 -23.54 -21.54 17.56
N ASP A 257 -23.18 -20.48 18.29
CA ASP A 257 -23.85 -19.18 18.19
C ASP A 257 -23.61 -18.60 16.81
N GLU A 258 -24.65 -18.20 16.11
CA GLU A 258 -24.68 -17.83 14.68
C GLU A 258 -23.66 -16.75 14.22
N GLU A 259 -22.97 -16.10 15.15
CA GLU A 259 -22.05 -14.99 14.88
C GLU A 259 -20.54 -15.34 14.88
N SER A 260 -20.14 -16.58 15.24
CA SER A 260 -18.72 -16.88 15.46
C SER A 260 -18.21 -18.22 14.95
N THR A 261 -19.01 -19.02 14.26
CA THR A 261 -18.60 -20.35 13.75
C THR A 261 -18.52 -20.39 12.24
N PRO A 262 -17.47 -21.02 11.65
CA PRO A 262 -17.38 -21.21 10.21
C PRO A 262 -18.59 -22.01 9.70
N GLU A 263 -19.10 -21.63 8.52
CA GLU A 263 -20.16 -22.38 7.87
C GLU A 263 -19.65 -23.75 7.46
N ILE A 264 -20.34 -24.80 7.87
CA ILE A 264 -20.02 -26.19 7.54
C ILE A 264 -20.99 -26.69 6.48
N PHE A 265 -20.46 -27.22 5.38
CA PHE A 265 -21.20 -27.88 4.34
C PHE A 265 -21.07 -29.40 4.53
N VAL A 266 -22.18 -30.12 4.46
CA VAL A 266 -22.18 -31.57 4.63
C VAL A 266 -22.31 -32.23 3.26
N LEU A 267 -21.29 -32.99 2.86
CA LEU A 267 -21.28 -33.73 1.63
C LEU A 267 -21.73 -35.18 1.87
N THR A 268 -22.86 -35.55 1.28
CA THR A 268 -23.42 -36.88 1.35
C THR A 268 -23.17 -37.64 0.04
N ASN A 269 -22.85 -38.93 0.14
CA ASN A 269 -22.62 -39.81 -1.01
C ASN A 269 -21.47 -39.37 -1.94
N VAL A 270 -20.40 -38.81 -1.38
CA VAL A 270 -19.20 -38.45 -2.13
C VAL A 270 -18.53 -39.73 -2.63
N VAL A 271 -18.19 -39.74 -3.91
CA VAL A 271 -17.39 -40.79 -4.53
C VAL A 271 -15.93 -40.36 -4.49
N ASP A 272 -15.05 -41.18 -3.91
CA ASP A 272 -13.62 -40.87 -3.77
C ASP A 272 -12.97 -40.39 -5.07
N SER A 273 -13.36 -40.97 -6.21
CA SER A 273 -12.82 -40.55 -7.51
C SER A 273 -13.20 -39.15 -7.91
N GLU A 274 -14.37 -38.63 -7.50
CA GLU A 274 -14.79 -37.25 -7.80
C GLU A 274 -14.01 -36.24 -6.96
N LEU A 275 -13.74 -36.58 -5.68
CA LEU A 275 -12.93 -35.73 -4.81
C LEU A 275 -11.46 -35.69 -5.26
N ILE A 276 -10.91 -36.84 -5.72
CA ILE A 276 -9.57 -36.89 -6.32
C ILE A 276 -9.51 -36.07 -7.62
N GLU A 277 -10.57 -36.11 -8.45
CA GLU A 277 -10.63 -35.29 -9.67
C GLU A 277 -10.69 -33.79 -9.33
N LEU A 278 -11.48 -33.39 -8.35
CA LEU A 278 -11.49 -32.02 -7.85
C LEU A 278 -10.09 -31.58 -7.39
N PHE A 279 -9.41 -32.38 -6.55
CA PHE A 279 -8.05 -32.06 -6.07
C PHE A 279 -7.03 -31.96 -7.22
N SER A 280 -7.17 -32.81 -8.21
CA SER A 280 -6.32 -32.75 -9.41
C SER A 280 -6.59 -31.48 -10.23
N SER A 281 -7.85 -31.07 -10.35
CA SER A 281 -8.22 -29.84 -11.06
C SER A 281 -7.79 -28.57 -10.30
N MET A 282 -7.71 -28.65 -8.97
CA MET A 282 -7.29 -27.54 -8.10
C MET A 282 -5.79 -27.22 -8.24
N ALA A 283 -4.98 -28.13 -8.81
CA ALA A 283 -3.54 -27.94 -8.94
C ALA A 283 -3.14 -26.70 -9.77
N GLU A 284 -4.00 -26.23 -10.69
CA GLU A 284 -3.78 -25.00 -11.48
C GLU A 284 -4.46 -23.76 -10.89
N SER A 285 -4.99 -23.86 -9.66
CA SER A 285 -5.73 -22.80 -9.00
C SER A 285 -4.89 -22.07 -7.95
N ARG A 286 -5.51 -21.08 -7.32
CA ARG A 286 -5.00 -20.35 -6.16
C ARG A 286 -5.41 -20.94 -4.81
N PHE A 287 -6.07 -22.10 -4.79
CA PHE A 287 -6.60 -22.72 -3.58
C PHE A 287 -5.73 -23.88 -3.10
N SER A 288 -5.93 -24.21 -1.83
CA SER A 288 -5.40 -25.41 -1.20
C SER A 288 -6.52 -26.17 -0.50
N ALA A 289 -6.42 -27.50 -0.46
CA ALA A 289 -7.39 -28.35 0.22
C ALA A 289 -6.71 -29.53 0.90
N SER A 290 -7.30 -30.02 1.97
CA SER A 290 -6.80 -31.18 2.71
C SER A 290 -7.96 -32.02 3.25
N VAL A 291 -7.75 -33.35 3.28
CA VAL A 291 -8.71 -34.32 3.83
C VAL A 291 -8.19 -34.88 5.14
N GLN A 292 -9.04 -34.93 6.13
CA GLN A 292 -8.80 -35.60 7.40
C GLN A 292 -9.85 -36.71 7.64
N GLY A 293 -9.39 -37.92 7.83
CA GLY A 293 -10.22 -39.09 8.04
C GLY A 293 -10.82 -39.70 6.77
N GLY A 294 -11.51 -40.83 6.93
CA GLY A 294 -12.14 -41.56 5.83
C GLY A 294 -11.15 -42.31 4.94
N SER A 295 -11.59 -42.63 3.71
CA SER A 295 -10.82 -43.38 2.71
C SER A 295 -9.70 -42.56 2.09
N LEU A 296 -9.79 -41.22 2.13
CA LEU A 296 -8.86 -40.26 1.54
C LEU A 296 -8.05 -39.51 2.61
N ASP A 297 -7.93 -40.07 3.82
CA ASP A 297 -7.17 -39.47 4.91
C ASP A 297 -5.75 -39.12 4.48
N GLY A 298 -5.36 -37.85 4.66
CA GLY A 298 -4.04 -37.35 4.31
C GLY A 298 -3.89 -36.91 2.84
N GLU A 299 -4.91 -37.03 2.00
CA GLU A 299 -4.88 -36.42 0.66
C GLU A 299 -4.91 -34.89 0.81
N LEU A 300 -4.05 -34.23 0.06
CA LEU A 300 -3.92 -32.76 0.04
C LEU A 300 -3.56 -32.24 -1.35
N THR A 301 -3.90 -31.00 -1.61
CA THR A 301 -3.51 -30.30 -2.82
C THR A 301 -3.21 -28.83 -2.52
N VAL A 302 -2.24 -28.27 -3.23
CA VAL A 302 -1.91 -26.84 -3.19
C VAL A 302 -1.75 -26.39 -4.63
N GLY A 303 -2.53 -25.41 -5.03
CA GLY A 303 -2.47 -24.90 -6.39
C GLY A 303 -1.17 -24.14 -6.68
N THR A 304 -0.76 -24.09 -7.94
CA THR A 304 0.46 -23.39 -8.37
C THR A 304 0.38 -21.87 -8.10
N ASP A 305 -0.82 -21.30 -8.21
CA ASP A 305 -1.06 -19.88 -7.94
C ASP A 305 -1.36 -19.57 -6.46
N HIS A 306 -1.29 -20.59 -5.59
CA HIS A 306 -1.48 -20.38 -4.16
C HIS A 306 -0.33 -19.55 -3.57
N PRO A 307 -0.58 -18.58 -2.66
CA PRO A 307 0.44 -17.69 -2.09
C PRO A 307 1.62 -18.40 -1.41
N THR A 308 1.44 -19.64 -0.92
CA THR A 308 2.52 -20.46 -0.34
C THR A 308 3.38 -21.17 -1.39
N SER A 309 2.87 -21.31 -2.64
CA SER A 309 3.61 -21.89 -3.75
C SER A 309 4.69 -20.93 -4.20
N LEU A 310 5.93 -21.39 -4.18
CA LEU A 310 7.11 -20.64 -4.58
C LEU A 310 7.96 -21.52 -5.50
N GLY A 311 8.66 -20.91 -6.44
CA GLY A 311 9.61 -21.62 -7.31
C GLY A 311 9.48 -21.28 -8.79
N ASP A 312 8.36 -20.70 -9.22
CA ASP A 312 8.12 -20.31 -10.61
C ASP A 312 8.61 -18.89 -10.93
N GLY A 313 8.69 -18.02 -9.92
CA GLY A 313 9.15 -16.65 -10.06
C GLY A 313 10.68 -16.53 -10.10
N VAL A 314 11.17 -15.57 -10.91
CA VAL A 314 12.62 -15.31 -11.07
C VAL A 314 13.32 -14.99 -9.75
N LEU A 315 12.60 -14.41 -8.79
CA LEU A 315 13.14 -13.98 -7.48
C LEU A 315 12.72 -14.89 -6.32
N ASP A 316 11.99 -15.97 -6.55
CA ASP A 316 11.39 -16.81 -5.51
C ASP A 316 12.42 -17.54 -4.62
N VAL A 317 13.63 -17.70 -5.10
CA VAL A 317 14.75 -18.20 -4.30
C VAL A 317 14.99 -17.36 -3.03
N ILE A 318 14.64 -16.06 -3.07
CA ILE A 318 14.80 -15.16 -1.93
C ILE A 318 13.78 -15.46 -0.83
N PRO A 319 12.44 -15.37 -1.10
CA PRO A 319 11.45 -15.67 -0.09
C PRO A 319 11.49 -17.13 0.38
N GLU A 320 11.78 -18.09 -0.48
CA GLU A 320 11.95 -19.49 -0.12
C GLU A 320 13.06 -19.68 0.92
N THR A 321 14.25 -19.14 0.64
CA THR A 321 15.39 -19.21 1.58
C THR A 321 15.11 -18.50 2.90
N VAL A 322 14.43 -17.35 2.87
CA VAL A 322 14.14 -16.59 4.08
C VAL A 322 12.99 -17.23 4.86
N ARG A 323 12.00 -17.80 4.19
CA ARG A 323 10.93 -18.59 4.82
C ARG A 323 11.52 -19.72 5.66
N GLU A 324 12.39 -20.55 5.08
CA GLU A 324 12.98 -21.68 5.77
C GLU A 324 13.91 -21.27 6.94
N LYS A 325 14.71 -20.22 6.75
CA LYS A 325 15.77 -19.87 7.72
C LYS A 325 15.34 -18.85 8.77
N VAL A 326 14.32 -18.05 8.50
CA VAL A 326 13.92 -16.92 9.36
C VAL A 326 12.46 -17.03 9.78
N TRP A 327 11.53 -17.09 8.81
CA TRP A 327 10.11 -16.97 9.14
C TRP A 327 9.56 -18.21 9.82
N ALA A 328 9.85 -19.41 9.31
CA ALA A 328 9.40 -20.66 9.91
C ALA A 328 10.02 -20.92 11.32
N PRO A 329 11.33 -20.78 11.53
CA PRO A 329 11.90 -20.94 12.87
C PRO A 329 11.39 -19.94 13.90
N LEU A 330 10.98 -18.74 13.49
CA LEU A 330 10.41 -17.72 14.36
C LEU A 330 8.89 -17.85 14.52
N GLY A 331 8.23 -18.72 13.76
CA GLY A 331 6.77 -18.86 13.74
C GLY A 331 6.03 -17.58 13.31
N LEU A 332 6.68 -16.75 12.47
CA LEU A 332 6.10 -15.48 12.03
C LEU A 332 5.16 -15.72 10.84
N THR A 333 3.86 -15.61 11.11
CA THR A 333 2.81 -15.67 10.09
C THR A 333 2.96 -14.51 9.09
N VAL A 334 2.42 -14.66 7.90
CA VAL A 334 2.51 -13.65 6.84
C VAL A 334 1.87 -12.32 7.26
N GLY A 335 0.79 -12.33 8.04
CA GLY A 335 0.19 -11.12 8.60
C GLY A 335 1.16 -10.35 9.51
N LEU A 336 1.90 -11.05 10.37
CA LEU A 336 2.93 -10.44 11.22
C LEU A 336 4.13 -9.93 10.40
N GLN A 337 4.55 -10.67 9.38
CA GLN A 337 5.59 -10.21 8.44
C GLN A 337 5.16 -8.91 7.77
N PHE A 338 3.93 -8.86 7.26
CA PHE A 338 3.38 -7.68 6.59
C PHE A 338 3.20 -6.49 7.55
N LEU A 339 2.81 -6.76 8.80
CA LEU A 339 2.77 -5.74 9.86
C LEU A 339 4.16 -5.13 10.13
N LEU A 340 5.21 -5.94 10.16
CA LEU A 340 6.59 -5.45 10.30
C LEU A 340 7.00 -4.58 9.11
N LEU A 341 6.65 -4.98 7.89
CA LEU A 341 6.85 -4.17 6.69
C LEU A 341 6.12 -2.83 6.80
N GLY A 342 4.85 -2.86 7.23
CA GLY A 342 4.03 -1.66 7.45
C GLY A 342 4.63 -0.72 8.49
N CYS A 343 5.15 -1.24 9.60
CA CYS A 343 5.86 -0.42 10.60
C CYS A 343 7.12 0.24 10.01
N GLY A 344 7.87 -0.48 9.17
CA GLY A 344 8.99 0.07 8.41
C GLY A 344 8.55 1.19 7.46
N MET A 345 7.48 0.95 6.69
CA MET A 345 6.87 1.96 5.81
C MET A 345 6.44 3.21 6.61
N GLY A 346 5.72 3.03 7.72
CA GLY A 346 5.28 4.13 8.58
C GLY A 346 6.45 4.97 9.08
N THR A 347 7.52 4.31 9.53
CA THR A 347 8.74 4.99 9.97
C THR A 347 9.32 5.89 8.88
N LEU A 348 9.48 5.36 7.67
CA LEU A 348 10.08 6.07 6.54
C LEU A 348 9.15 7.13 5.96
N LEU A 349 7.85 6.87 5.94
CA LEU A 349 6.84 7.79 5.45
C LEU A 349 6.79 9.06 6.30
N GLY A 350 6.82 8.91 7.65
CA GLY A 350 6.90 10.04 8.57
C GLY A 350 8.13 10.92 8.34
N GLY A 351 9.27 10.31 7.95
CA GLY A 351 10.51 11.04 7.65
C GLY A 351 10.56 11.67 6.28
N SER A 352 10.07 10.99 5.24
CA SER A 352 10.29 11.42 3.85
C SER A 352 9.44 12.61 3.43
N GLN A 353 8.13 12.58 3.68
CA GLN A 353 7.20 13.60 3.16
C GLN A 353 7.42 14.98 3.79
N GLY A 354 7.54 15.02 5.11
CA GLY A 354 7.74 16.27 5.83
C GLY A 354 9.08 16.92 5.54
N LEU A 355 10.16 16.12 5.50
CA LEU A 355 11.50 16.62 5.18
C LEU A 355 11.63 17.03 3.72
N ALA A 356 11.00 16.32 2.77
CA ALA A 356 11.00 16.69 1.37
C ALA A 356 10.38 18.09 1.18
N ARG A 357 9.22 18.33 1.77
CA ARG A 357 8.56 19.64 1.72
C ARG A 357 9.39 20.73 2.39
N SER A 358 9.99 20.43 3.53
CA SER A 358 10.82 21.37 4.26
C SER A 358 12.09 21.76 3.50
N LEU A 359 12.79 20.75 2.94
CA LEU A 359 14.00 21.00 2.15
C LEU A 359 13.71 21.84 0.91
N PHE A 360 12.59 21.58 0.24
CA PHE A 360 12.11 22.41 -0.86
C PHE A 360 11.94 23.86 -0.42
N GLY A 361 11.17 24.08 0.66
CA GLY A 361 10.90 25.41 1.18
C GLY A 361 12.13 26.21 1.61
N GLN A 362 13.25 25.53 1.94
CA GLN A 362 14.52 26.19 2.27
C GLN A 362 15.21 26.80 1.06
N MET A 363 14.87 26.38 -0.15
CA MET A 363 15.49 26.82 -1.42
C MET A 363 14.54 27.66 -2.29
N VAL A 364 13.33 27.92 -1.81
CA VAL A 364 12.31 28.71 -2.53
C VAL A 364 12.38 30.18 -2.11
N PRO A 365 12.39 31.14 -3.06
CA PRO A 365 12.24 32.56 -2.75
C PRO A 365 10.88 32.83 -2.08
N GLU A 366 10.88 33.61 -0.99
CA GLU A 366 9.64 33.97 -0.27
C GLU A 366 8.66 34.71 -1.17
N THR A 367 9.17 35.64 -2.01
CA THR A 367 8.37 36.45 -2.93
C THR A 367 7.70 35.67 -4.05
N ARG A 368 8.14 34.42 -4.31
CA ARG A 368 7.59 33.52 -5.34
C ARG A 368 7.13 32.19 -4.76
N SER A 369 6.94 32.11 -3.45
CA SER A 369 6.65 30.85 -2.76
C SER A 369 5.37 30.17 -3.29
N ALA A 370 4.30 30.91 -3.56
CA ALA A 370 3.05 30.35 -4.08
C ALA A 370 3.25 29.65 -5.45
N GLU A 371 4.05 30.26 -6.33
CA GLU A 371 4.38 29.71 -7.65
C GLU A 371 5.15 28.40 -7.51
N PHE A 372 6.26 28.41 -6.77
CA PHE A 372 7.12 27.22 -6.63
C PHE A 372 6.44 26.09 -5.85
N PHE A 373 5.64 26.38 -4.80
CA PHE A 373 4.87 25.36 -4.14
C PHE A 373 3.73 24.79 -5.01
N GLY A 374 3.19 25.59 -5.94
CA GLY A 374 2.30 25.10 -7.00
C GLY A 374 3.00 24.07 -7.90
N PHE A 375 4.24 24.33 -8.31
CA PHE A 375 5.08 23.38 -9.04
C PHE A 375 5.36 22.12 -8.24
N PHE A 376 5.76 22.27 -6.99
CA PHE A 376 6.01 21.13 -6.10
C PHE A 376 4.78 20.21 -5.98
N GLY A 377 3.61 20.81 -5.80
CA GLY A 377 2.34 20.08 -5.76
C GLY A 377 2.02 19.38 -7.08
N PHE A 378 2.24 20.06 -8.22
CA PHE A 378 2.06 19.49 -9.56
C PHE A 378 2.99 18.29 -9.80
N PHE A 379 4.30 18.45 -9.55
CA PHE A 379 5.25 17.34 -9.68
C PHE A 379 4.89 16.17 -8.77
N GLY A 380 4.49 16.43 -7.53
CA GLY A 380 4.06 15.36 -6.60
C GLY A 380 2.81 14.59 -7.05
N LYS A 381 1.94 15.21 -7.86
CA LYS A 381 0.75 14.54 -8.42
C LYS A 381 1.06 13.79 -9.71
N VAL A 382 1.84 14.40 -10.61
CA VAL A 382 2.26 13.75 -11.86
C VAL A 382 3.18 12.55 -11.58
N ALA A 383 3.97 12.63 -10.51
CA ALA A 383 4.84 11.56 -10.04
C ALA A 383 4.13 10.30 -9.57
N ALA A 384 2.80 10.23 -9.51
CA ALA A 384 2.07 9.02 -9.18
C ALA A 384 1.72 8.14 -10.42
N LEU A 385 2.38 8.35 -11.53
CA LEU A 385 2.07 7.69 -12.81
C LEU A 385 3.10 6.64 -13.22
N ILE A 386 4.39 6.94 -13.12
CA ILE A 386 5.45 6.07 -13.68
C ILE A 386 5.58 4.78 -12.88
N GLY A 387 5.55 4.88 -11.55
CA GLY A 387 5.73 3.73 -10.68
C GLY A 387 4.66 2.65 -10.85
N PRO A 388 3.35 2.96 -10.84
CA PRO A 388 2.32 1.96 -11.10
C PRO A 388 2.40 1.34 -12.50
N LEU A 389 2.73 2.13 -13.53
CA LEU A 389 2.95 1.60 -14.88
C LEU A 389 4.14 0.64 -14.94
N LEU A 390 5.23 1.01 -14.26
CA LEU A 390 6.43 0.18 -14.19
C LEU A 390 6.14 -1.11 -13.42
N TYR A 391 5.46 -1.02 -12.28
CA TYR A 391 5.01 -2.18 -11.52
C TYR A 391 4.16 -3.13 -12.37
N GLY A 392 3.08 -2.62 -12.96
CA GLY A 392 2.16 -3.45 -13.77
C GLY A 392 2.86 -4.08 -14.98
N THR A 393 3.72 -3.33 -15.68
CA THR A 393 4.47 -3.88 -16.82
C THR A 393 5.42 -4.99 -16.37
N MET A 394 6.16 -4.80 -15.28
CA MET A 394 7.10 -5.80 -14.77
C MET A 394 6.38 -7.01 -14.18
N THR A 395 5.22 -6.81 -13.53
CA THR A 395 4.37 -7.90 -13.03
C THR A 395 3.88 -8.80 -14.18
N VAL A 396 3.40 -8.21 -15.27
CA VAL A 396 2.92 -8.97 -16.45
C VAL A 396 4.06 -9.65 -17.20
N MET A 397 5.26 -9.04 -17.25
CA MET A 397 6.40 -9.62 -17.98
C MET A 397 7.16 -10.69 -17.19
N TYR A 398 7.11 -10.65 -15.90
CA TYR A 398 7.86 -11.53 -14.99
C TYR A 398 6.97 -11.98 -13.83
N ASP A 399 6.95 -11.23 -12.72
CA ASP A 399 6.13 -11.46 -11.54
C ASP A 399 6.00 -10.19 -10.68
N SER A 400 5.11 -10.22 -9.70
CA SER A 400 4.83 -9.07 -8.82
C SER A 400 6.03 -8.68 -7.92
N ARG A 401 6.95 -9.59 -7.62
CA ARG A 401 8.18 -9.32 -6.85
C ARG A 401 9.15 -8.48 -7.68
N VAL A 402 9.31 -8.82 -8.96
CA VAL A 402 10.06 -7.98 -9.93
C VAL A 402 9.37 -6.62 -10.09
N GLY A 403 8.03 -6.59 -10.09
CA GLY A 403 7.26 -5.35 -10.06
C GLY A 403 7.65 -4.43 -8.90
N VAL A 404 7.65 -4.94 -7.66
CA VAL A 404 8.07 -4.17 -6.46
C VAL A 404 9.53 -3.72 -6.57
N LEU A 405 10.42 -4.61 -7.01
CA LEU A 405 11.83 -4.26 -7.19
C LEU A 405 12.01 -3.11 -8.18
N SER A 406 11.23 -3.09 -9.26
CA SER A 406 11.29 -2.04 -10.28
C SER A 406 10.95 -0.64 -9.72
N ILE A 407 10.02 -0.54 -8.78
CA ILE A 407 9.69 0.72 -8.10
C ILE A 407 10.90 1.23 -7.31
N SER A 408 11.67 0.36 -6.70
CA SER A 408 12.86 0.75 -5.93
C SER A 408 13.89 1.52 -6.76
N ILE A 409 13.94 1.28 -8.08
CA ILE A 409 14.82 1.98 -9.01
C ILE A 409 14.48 3.48 -9.06
N LEU A 410 13.20 3.85 -9.05
CA LEU A 410 12.78 5.25 -9.04
C LEU A 410 13.26 5.95 -7.76
N ILE A 411 13.08 5.32 -6.61
CA ILE A 411 13.55 5.85 -5.32
C ILE A 411 15.07 5.99 -5.33
N LEU A 412 15.78 4.99 -5.85
CA LEU A 412 17.23 4.98 -5.94
C LEU A 412 17.74 6.12 -6.86
N ILE A 413 17.14 6.33 -8.02
CA ILE A 413 17.46 7.45 -8.91
C ILE A 413 17.29 8.78 -8.16
N GLY A 414 16.14 8.98 -7.51
CA GLY A 414 15.89 10.17 -6.71
C GLY A 414 16.92 10.37 -5.59
N ALA A 415 17.24 9.31 -4.85
CA ALA A 415 18.25 9.32 -3.77
C ALA A 415 19.66 9.66 -4.30
N LEU A 416 20.03 9.12 -5.45
CA LEU A 416 21.32 9.43 -6.10
C LEU A 416 21.38 10.88 -6.58
N MET A 417 20.30 11.39 -7.16
CA MET A 417 20.19 12.79 -7.58
C MET A 417 20.30 13.77 -6.42
N MET A 418 19.88 13.38 -5.20
CA MET A 418 20.07 14.20 -4.00
C MET A 418 21.55 14.57 -3.76
N LYS A 419 22.51 13.80 -4.27
CA LYS A 419 23.94 14.16 -4.18
C LYS A 419 24.27 15.44 -4.95
N LEU A 420 23.54 15.69 -6.04
CA LEU A 420 23.75 16.85 -6.93
C LEU A 420 23.06 18.13 -6.39
N VAL A 421 22.22 18.03 -5.38
CA VAL A 421 21.49 19.17 -4.80
C VAL A 421 22.42 19.92 -3.85
N ASP A 422 22.81 21.14 -4.18
CA ASP A 422 23.53 22.04 -3.28
C ASP A 422 22.55 22.98 -2.57
N VAL A 423 22.18 22.62 -1.34
CA VAL A 423 21.15 23.34 -0.57
C VAL A 423 21.61 24.77 -0.23
N ASP A 424 22.90 24.97 0.03
CA ASP A 424 23.43 26.29 0.39
C ASP A 424 23.40 27.21 -0.82
N GLN A 425 23.78 26.72 -2.02
CA GLN A 425 23.60 27.47 -3.27
C GLN A 425 22.13 27.78 -3.53
N GLY A 426 21.22 26.83 -3.33
CA GLY A 426 19.78 27.06 -3.51
C GLY A 426 19.22 28.14 -2.58
N ARG A 427 19.73 28.24 -1.35
CA ARG A 427 19.37 29.33 -0.42
C ARG A 427 19.92 30.69 -0.87
N ILE A 428 21.14 30.72 -1.39
CA ILE A 428 21.75 31.94 -1.93
C ILE A 428 20.93 32.43 -3.14
N ASP A 429 20.59 31.54 -4.06
CA ASP A 429 19.77 31.88 -5.23
C ASP A 429 18.40 32.44 -4.85
N ALA A 430 17.75 31.82 -3.84
CA ALA A 430 16.47 32.28 -3.30
C ALA A 430 16.57 33.68 -2.68
N GLN A 431 17.56 33.92 -1.84
CA GLN A 431 17.80 35.23 -1.20
C GLN A 431 18.11 36.33 -2.23
N ALA A 432 18.91 36.01 -3.25
CA ALA A 432 19.23 36.94 -4.32
C ALA A 432 18.00 37.35 -5.14
N GLU A 433 17.08 36.43 -5.40
CA GLU A 433 15.81 36.73 -6.05
C GLU A 433 14.88 37.56 -5.18
N ASP A 434 14.79 37.26 -3.88
CA ASP A 434 14.00 38.03 -2.93
C ASP A 434 14.52 39.46 -2.80
N ALA A 435 15.84 39.65 -2.72
CA ALA A 435 16.46 40.99 -2.71
C ALA A 435 16.11 41.78 -3.97
N ARG A 436 16.17 41.11 -5.13
CA ARG A 436 15.81 41.73 -6.41
C ARG A 436 14.34 42.12 -6.48
N ASN A 437 13.46 41.25 -6.08
CA ASN A 437 12.00 41.50 -6.11
C ASN A 437 11.54 42.57 -5.12
N ARG A 438 12.28 42.74 -4.01
CA ARG A 438 12.00 43.76 -2.97
C ARG A 438 12.69 45.09 -3.28
N GLY A 439 13.39 45.23 -4.41
CA GLY A 439 14.12 46.45 -4.79
C GLY A 439 15.36 46.74 -3.92
N LEU A 440 15.82 45.75 -3.18
CA LEU A 440 17.03 45.76 -2.38
C LEU A 440 18.19 45.33 -3.29
N THR A 441 18.51 46.16 -4.33
CA THR A 441 19.72 45.94 -5.12
C THR A 441 20.94 46.32 -4.31
N ALA A 442 22.03 45.57 -4.48
CA ALA A 442 23.31 45.74 -3.78
C ALA A 442 24.10 47.03 -4.11
N ASP A 443 23.39 48.12 -4.37
CA ASP A 443 24.00 49.44 -4.70
C ASP A 443 24.07 50.38 -3.48
N ASN A 444 23.92 49.85 -2.25
CA ASN A 444 24.14 50.59 -1.02
C ASN A 444 25.05 49.83 -0.03
N GLU A 445 26.26 49.52 -0.42
CA GLU A 445 27.43 49.37 0.45
C GLU A 445 28.63 50.18 -0.11
#